data_7558bd95be02d4a42874e94c89617d1b
#
_entry.id   7558bd95be02d4a42874e94c89617d1b
#
_cell.length_a   1.000
_cell.length_b   1.000
_cell.length_c   1.000
_cell.angle_alpha   90.00
_cell.angle_beta   90.00
_cell.angle_gamma   90.00
#
_symmetry.space_group_name_H-M   'P 1'
#
loop_
_entity.id
_entity.type
_entity.pdbx_description
1 polymer ?
#
loop_
_entity_poly.entity_id
_entity_poly.type
_entity_poly.pdbx_seq_one_letter_code
_entity_poly.pdbx_strand_id
1 'polypeptide(L)'
;MIETLSPKKELEDLKADLSEVQELLGRYRLVERPEMQEREPGQSLVDEQNAAELSAKLDSMHPADIAYVLESLPREERLAVWNLVKAERNGEILLEASDAVRETLIRSMDSRELVAAAEQLEADEIADLAPDLPQEVIQDVFQALPVEEREQLRAAMSYPEDAVGALMDFDAISVREDTGVETVTRYLRRFDELPHHTDQIFVVDRDERLKGALPLSRLIVSELEQNVGKVMVSEVVTLQSGDKTQDAATAFERYGLVSAPVVDEQGKLVGRVTVDKVVDFIRSKSEGELLTQAGLREEEDVFSSVWASVKNRWWWLAINLVTALVASRVLGAFEHSIEKLVALAALMPIVAGIGGNSGNQTITLIVRSVALGQVQRDQAKKLLAKELGVSLLNGLIWGSALGLIAYWLYQKVSLGLVMTAAMTLNLALAAIAGVLIPLTLMRFGRDPALGSSVMVTAITDSGGFFIFLGLATIFLV
;
A
#
# COMPACT_ATOMS: atom_id res chain seq x y z
N MET A 1 -27.93 -2.81 -20.87
CA MET A 1 -27.22 -3.91 -21.55
C MET A 1 -26.58 -4.67 -20.40
N ILE A 2 -26.96 -5.92 -20.14
CA ILE A 2 -26.39 -6.70 -19.04
C ILE A 2 -24.89 -6.78 -19.34
N GLU A 3 -24.07 -6.05 -18.60
CA GLU A 3 -22.65 -6.27 -18.58
C GLU A 3 -22.44 -7.71 -18.11
N THR A 4 -22.20 -8.59 -19.07
CA THR A 4 -21.78 -9.94 -18.76
C THR A 4 -20.49 -9.78 -17.97
N LEU A 5 -20.53 -10.06 -16.67
CA LEU A 5 -19.35 -10.26 -15.84
C LEU A 5 -18.33 -11.00 -16.69
N SER A 6 -17.28 -10.28 -17.12
CA SER A 6 -16.21 -10.87 -17.90
C SER A 6 -15.72 -12.08 -17.10
N PRO A 7 -15.57 -13.27 -17.68
CA PRO A 7 -15.13 -14.42 -16.92
C PRO A 7 -13.85 -14.06 -16.18
N LYS A 8 -13.81 -14.38 -14.89
CA LYS A 8 -12.66 -14.11 -14.00
C LYS A 8 -11.40 -14.59 -14.72
N LYS A 9 -10.61 -13.65 -15.23
CA LYS A 9 -9.37 -13.96 -15.93
C LYS A 9 -8.36 -14.49 -14.90
N GLU A 10 -7.78 -15.61 -15.19
CA GLU A 10 -6.64 -16.11 -14.42
C GLU A 10 -5.40 -15.25 -14.73
N LEU A 11 -4.40 -15.27 -13.87
CA LEU A 11 -3.14 -14.53 -14.07
C LEU A 11 -2.46 -14.89 -15.40
N GLU A 12 -2.70 -16.09 -15.93
CA GLU A 12 -2.20 -16.53 -17.24
C GLU A 12 -2.90 -15.81 -18.39
N ASP A 13 -4.19 -15.52 -18.26
CA ASP A 13 -4.97 -14.77 -19.26
C ASP A 13 -4.50 -13.32 -19.32
N LEU A 14 -4.24 -12.68 -18.15
CA LEU A 14 -3.69 -11.32 -18.08
C LEU A 14 -2.31 -11.22 -18.74
N LYS A 15 -1.44 -12.23 -18.54
CA LYS A 15 -0.15 -12.31 -19.21
C LYS A 15 -0.28 -12.50 -20.72
N ALA A 16 -1.30 -13.26 -21.17
CA ALA A 16 -1.60 -13.42 -22.57
C ALA A 16 -2.06 -12.09 -23.21
N ASP A 17 -2.95 -11.36 -22.52
CA ASP A 17 -3.38 -10.03 -22.95
C ASP A 17 -2.21 -9.04 -23.02
N LEU A 18 -1.33 -9.02 -22.03
CA LEU A 18 -0.11 -8.21 -22.05
C LEU A 18 0.77 -8.56 -23.25
N SER A 19 0.99 -9.86 -23.50
CA SER A 19 1.82 -10.32 -24.64
C SER A 19 1.20 -9.91 -25.98
N GLU A 20 -0.12 -10.01 -26.11
CA GLU A 20 -0.85 -9.60 -27.30
C GLU A 20 -0.76 -8.08 -27.53
N VAL A 21 -0.97 -7.28 -26.46
CA VAL A 21 -0.81 -5.81 -26.53
C VAL A 21 0.62 -5.44 -26.90
N GLN A 22 1.64 -6.11 -26.32
CA GLN A 22 3.04 -5.87 -26.67
C GLN A 22 3.35 -6.23 -28.14
N GLU A 23 2.78 -7.31 -28.67
CA GLU A 23 2.93 -7.68 -30.07
C GLU A 23 2.29 -6.65 -31.01
N LEU A 24 1.05 -6.24 -30.72
CA LEU A 24 0.33 -5.22 -31.47
C LEU A 24 1.06 -3.87 -31.41
N LEU A 25 1.54 -3.48 -30.23
CA LEU A 25 2.34 -2.26 -30.03
C LEU A 25 3.68 -2.31 -30.80
N GLY A 26 4.31 -3.48 -30.83
CA GLY A 26 5.52 -3.70 -31.62
C GLY A 26 5.28 -3.48 -33.13
N ARG A 27 4.14 -3.93 -33.66
CA ARG A 27 3.72 -3.69 -35.04
C ARG A 27 3.43 -2.21 -35.30
N TYR A 28 2.76 -1.54 -34.37
CA TYR A 28 2.48 -0.11 -34.41
C TYR A 28 3.76 0.74 -34.42
N ARG A 29 4.74 0.45 -33.54
CA ARG A 29 6.01 1.19 -33.41
C ARG A 29 7.02 0.95 -34.55
N LEU A 30 7.01 -0.21 -35.20
CA LEU A 30 7.89 -0.47 -36.34
C LEU A 30 7.64 0.55 -37.46
N VAL A 31 6.49 1.20 -37.46
CA VAL A 31 6.07 2.15 -38.46
C VAL A 31 6.35 3.61 -38.05
N GLU A 32 6.43 3.92 -36.75
CA GLU A 32 6.67 5.28 -36.24
C GLU A 32 8.17 5.71 -36.25
N ARG A 33 9.11 4.88 -36.63
CA ARG A 33 10.53 5.30 -36.71
C ARG A 33 10.77 6.27 -37.84
N PRO A 34 11.08 7.55 -37.58
CA PRO A 34 11.39 8.54 -38.59
C PRO A 34 12.88 8.48 -38.93
N GLU A 35 13.34 7.44 -39.60
CA GLU A 35 14.58 7.54 -40.36
C GLU A 35 14.22 7.70 -41.84
N MET A 36 14.25 8.96 -42.29
CA MET A 36 14.37 9.42 -43.67
C MET A 36 14.12 8.35 -44.77
N GLN A 37 12.85 8.10 -45.07
CA GLN A 37 12.46 7.62 -46.40
C GLN A 37 11.04 8.12 -46.72
N GLU A 38 10.86 8.63 -47.95
CA GLU A 38 9.58 9.10 -48.50
C GLU A 38 8.46 8.08 -48.22
N ARG A 39 7.42 8.51 -47.50
CA ARG A 39 6.24 7.67 -47.18
C ARG A 39 5.57 7.24 -48.47
N GLU A 40 5.61 5.95 -48.77
CA GLU A 40 4.78 5.37 -49.82
C GLU A 40 3.28 5.46 -49.44
N PRO A 41 2.37 5.73 -50.40
CA PRO A 41 0.92 5.90 -50.10
C PRO A 41 0.20 4.70 -49.47
N GLY A 42 0.85 3.55 -49.37
CA GLY A 42 0.30 2.34 -48.75
C GLY A 42 0.65 2.17 -47.28
N GLN A 43 1.64 2.88 -46.75
CA GLN A 43 2.13 2.73 -45.36
C GLN A 43 1.17 3.37 -44.35
N SER A 44 0.53 4.48 -44.67
CA SER A 44 -0.44 5.13 -43.79
C SER A 44 -1.68 4.27 -43.48
N LEU A 45 -2.09 3.42 -44.40
CA LEU A 45 -3.23 2.47 -44.21
C LEU A 45 -2.89 1.32 -43.27
N VAL A 46 -1.64 0.88 -43.28
CA VAL A 46 -1.18 -0.21 -42.35
C VAL A 46 -1.05 0.33 -40.93
N ASP A 47 -0.64 1.60 -40.78
CA ASP A 47 -0.51 2.29 -39.49
C ASP A 47 -1.87 2.48 -38.84
N GLU A 48 -2.83 2.97 -39.61
CA GLU A 48 -4.21 3.14 -39.15
C GLU A 48 -4.84 1.79 -38.80
N GLN A 49 -4.50 0.73 -39.54
CA GLN A 49 -5.03 -0.62 -39.29
C GLN A 49 -4.44 -1.23 -38.00
N ASN A 50 -3.15 -1.08 -37.75
CA ASN A 50 -2.49 -1.56 -36.53
C ASN A 50 -2.98 -0.76 -35.28
N ALA A 51 -3.17 0.55 -35.41
CA ALA A 51 -3.76 1.37 -34.35
C ALA A 51 -5.20 0.95 -34.05
N ALA A 52 -6.01 0.66 -35.09
CA ALA A 52 -7.39 0.21 -34.95
C ALA A 52 -7.48 -1.18 -34.29
N GLU A 53 -6.57 -2.11 -34.61
CA GLU A 53 -6.53 -3.43 -33.98
C GLU A 53 -6.19 -3.31 -32.48
N LEU A 54 -5.20 -2.49 -32.12
CA LEU A 54 -4.81 -2.26 -30.72
C LEU A 54 -5.93 -1.56 -29.95
N SER A 55 -6.53 -0.51 -30.53
CA SER A 55 -7.69 0.16 -29.90
C SER A 55 -8.88 -0.78 -29.71
N ALA A 56 -9.20 -1.61 -30.70
CA ALA A 56 -10.27 -2.61 -30.58
C ALA A 56 -9.99 -3.66 -29.47
N LYS A 57 -8.73 -4.05 -29.32
CA LYS A 57 -8.31 -4.93 -28.21
C LYS A 57 -8.54 -4.24 -26.86
N LEU A 58 -8.06 -3.01 -26.70
CA LEU A 58 -8.24 -2.24 -25.47
C LEU A 58 -9.71 -2.01 -25.14
N ASP A 59 -10.56 -1.76 -26.14
CA ASP A 59 -12.00 -1.60 -25.98
C ASP A 59 -12.68 -2.86 -25.42
N SER A 60 -12.14 -4.03 -25.70
CA SER A 60 -12.69 -5.32 -25.24
C SER A 60 -12.20 -5.72 -23.83
N MET A 61 -11.22 -5.02 -23.27
CA MET A 61 -10.65 -5.34 -21.97
C MET A 61 -11.36 -4.58 -20.85
N HIS A 62 -11.37 -5.16 -19.65
CA HIS A 62 -11.84 -4.47 -18.45
C HIS A 62 -10.88 -3.33 -18.07
N PRO A 63 -11.33 -2.19 -17.45
CA PRO A 63 -10.44 -1.11 -17.00
C PRO A 63 -9.28 -1.58 -16.15
N ALA A 64 -9.51 -2.47 -15.18
CA ALA A 64 -8.48 -3.07 -14.34
C ALA A 64 -7.42 -3.87 -15.13
N ASP A 65 -7.84 -4.58 -16.21
CA ASP A 65 -6.91 -5.31 -17.08
C ASP A 65 -6.04 -4.34 -17.89
N ILE A 66 -6.62 -3.21 -18.33
CA ILE A 66 -5.87 -2.16 -19.03
C ILE A 66 -4.88 -1.50 -18.09
N ALA A 67 -5.28 -1.19 -16.85
CA ALA A 67 -4.38 -0.64 -15.83
C ALA A 67 -3.19 -1.59 -15.59
N TYR A 68 -3.43 -2.90 -15.44
CA TYR A 68 -2.36 -3.90 -15.31
C TYR A 68 -1.40 -3.90 -16.51
N VAL A 69 -1.92 -3.80 -17.74
CA VAL A 69 -1.08 -3.69 -18.95
C VAL A 69 -0.25 -2.42 -18.92
N LEU A 70 -0.85 -1.27 -18.59
CA LEU A 70 -0.15 0.00 -18.51
C LEU A 70 0.96 0.00 -17.44
N GLU A 71 0.73 -0.63 -16.30
CA GLU A 71 1.72 -0.83 -15.23
C GLU A 71 2.90 -1.70 -15.67
N SER A 72 2.63 -2.68 -16.52
CA SER A 72 3.62 -3.64 -17.03
C SER A 72 4.44 -3.11 -18.21
N LEU A 73 4.15 -1.90 -18.71
CA LEU A 73 4.82 -1.31 -19.87
C LEU A 73 5.83 -0.21 -19.48
N PRO A 74 6.98 -0.12 -20.18
CA PRO A 74 7.86 1.04 -20.10
C PRO A 74 7.10 2.34 -20.42
N ARG A 75 7.52 3.46 -19.81
CA ARG A 75 6.82 4.74 -19.90
C ARG A 75 6.43 5.17 -21.33
N GLU A 76 7.34 5.03 -22.28
CA GLU A 76 7.05 5.42 -23.67
C GLU A 76 5.99 4.52 -24.32
N GLU A 77 6.01 3.24 -24.01
CA GLU A 77 5.03 2.25 -24.47
C GLU A 77 3.67 2.46 -23.81
N ARG A 78 3.70 2.71 -22.52
CA ARG A 78 2.53 3.07 -21.71
C ARG A 78 1.78 4.26 -22.31
N LEU A 79 2.48 5.36 -22.60
CA LEU A 79 1.86 6.55 -23.17
C LEU A 79 1.35 6.31 -24.60
N ALA A 80 2.03 5.49 -25.41
CA ALA A 80 1.54 5.13 -26.73
C ALA A 80 0.23 4.31 -26.67
N VAL A 81 0.13 3.36 -25.72
CA VAL A 81 -1.10 2.61 -25.46
C VAL A 81 -2.20 3.51 -24.91
N TRP A 82 -1.86 4.38 -23.93
CA TRP A 82 -2.79 5.34 -23.34
C TRP A 82 -3.49 6.24 -24.36
N ASN A 83 -2.72 6.76 -25.31
CA ASN A 83 -3.27 7.60 -26.37
C ASN A 83 -4.25 6.89 -27.32
N LEU A 84 -4.32 5.56 -27.27
CA LEU A 84 -5.27 4.75 -28.06
C LEU A 84 -6.48 4.32 -27.25
N VAL A 85 -6.48 4.56 -25.94
CA VAL A 85 -7.65 4.33 -25.07
C VAL A 85 -8.71 5.39 -25.39
N LYS A 86 -9.98 5.00 -25.35
CA LYS A 86 -11.09 5.94 -25.51
C LYS A 86 -11.21 6.85 -24.31
N ALA A 87 -11.39 8.15 -24.58
CA ALA A 87 -11.49 9.18 -23.54
C ALA A 87 -12.57 8.87 -22.47
N GLU A 88 -13.65 8.22 -22.90
CA GLU A 88 -14.79 7.80 -22.04
C GLU A 88 -14.41 6.77 -20.97
N ARG A 89 -13.27 6.12 -21.09
CA ARG A 89 -12.79 5.10 -20.16
C ARG A 89 -11.60 5.55 -19.31
N ASN A 90 -11.12 6.77 -19.57
CA ASN A 90 -9.91 7.27 -18.92
C ASN A 90 -10.08 7.36 -17.40
N GLY A 91 -11.24 7.81 -16.92
CA GLY A 91 -11.53 7.93 -15.48
C GLY A 91 -11.42 6.58 -14.75
N GLU A 92 -12.15 5.58 -15.23
CA GLU A 92 -12.16 4.23 -14.65
C GLU A 92 -10.75 3.59 -14.63
N ILE A 93 -9.98 3.75 -15.72
CA ILE A 93 -8.62 3.21 -15.79
C ILE A 93 -7.66 3.95 -14.85
N LEU A 94 -7.82 5.26 -14.67
CA LEU A 94 -7.02 6.03 -13.72
C LEU A 94 -7.26 5.59 -12.28
N LEU A 95 -8.49 5.21 -11.91
CA LEU A 95 -8.81 4.67 -10.58
C LEU A 95 -8.10 3.34 -10.32
N GLU A 96 -8.07 2.47 -11.31
CA GLU A 96 -7.49 1.13 -11.21
C GLU A 96 -5.94 1.14 -11.26
N ALA A 97 -5.34 2.22 -11.78
CA ALA A 97 -3.89 2.33 -11.91
C ALA A 97 -3.22 2.69 -10.58
N SER A 98 -2.04 2.12 -10.31
CA SER A 98 -1.20 2.49 -9.18
C SER A 98 -0.80 3.96 -9.23
N ASP A 99 -0.58 4.58 -8.06
CA ASP A 99 -0.33 6.03 -7.91
C ASP A 99 0.81 6.53 -8.82
N ALA A 100 1.91 5.79 -8.91
CA ALA A 100 3.05 6.13 -9.76
C ALA A 100 2.72 6.13 -11.27
N VAL A 101 1.87 5.20 -11.70
CA VAL A 101 1.41 5.10 -13.09
C VAL A 101 0.37 6.18 -13.36
N ARG A 102 -0.58 6.36 -12.46
CA ARG A 102 -1.65 7.37 -12.49
C ARG A 102 -1.06 8.76 -12.64
N GLU A 103 -0.09 9.14 -11.82
CA GLU A 103 0.60 10.43 -11.92
C GLU A 103 1.23 10.65 -13.30
N THR A 104 1.82 9.59 -13.88
CA THR A 104 2.42 9.64 -15.22
C THR A 104 1.37 9.86 -16.30
N LEU A 105 0.20 9.21 -16.20
CA LEU A 105 -0.90 9.33 -17.13
C LEU A 105 -1.56 10.72 -17.03
N ILE A 106 -1.88 11.18 -15.84
CA ILE A 106 -2.46 12.50 -15.56
C ILE A 106 -1.57 13.62 -16.12
N ARG A 107 -0.26 13.52 -15.96
CA ARG A 107 0.69 14.49 -16.52
C ARG A 107 0.74 14.52 -18.07
N SER A 108 0.27 13.48 -18.73
CA SER A 108 0.21 13.41 -20.19
C SER A 108 -1.09 13.96 -20.77
N MET A 109 -2.11 14.17 -19.94
CA MET A 109 -3.44 14.65 -20.31
C MET A 109 -3.52 16.18 -20.24
N ASP A 110 -4.33 16.78 -21.08
CA ASP A 110 -4.67 18.19 -20.94
C ASP A 110 -5.82 18.40 -19.91
N SER A 111 -6.04 19.67 -19.50
CA SER A 111 -7.05 19.99 -18.49
C SER A 111 -8.47 19.61 -18.91
N ARG A 112 -8.77 19.61 -20.21
CA ARG A 112 -10.11 19.26 -20.73
C ARG A 112 -10.32 17.74 -20.68
N GLU A 113 -9.28 16.98 -21.02
CA GLU A 113 -9.30 15.52 -20.92
C GLU A 113 -9.46 15.07 -19.48
N LEU A 114 -8.78 15.72 -18.54
CA LEU A 114 -8.91 15.42 -17.10
C LEU A 114 -10.31 15.73 -16.55
N VAL A 115 -10.88 16.87 -16.93
CA VAL A 115 -12.27 17.21 -16.54
C VAL A 115 -13.24 16.20 -17.13
N ALA A 116 -13.12 15.85 -18.42
CA ALA A 116 -14.00 14.89 -19.07
C ALA A 116 -13.88 13.47 -18.47
N ALA A 117 -12.70 13.08 -18.03
CA ALA A 117 -12.49 11.81 -17.33
C ALA A 117 -13.16 11.83 -15.94
N ALA A 118 -13.04 12.94 -15.20
CA ALA A 118 -13.65 13.07 -13.88
C ALA A 118 -15.18 13.17 -13.93
N GLU A 119 -15.79 13.81 -14.95
CA GLU A 119 -17.24 13.93 -15.11
C GLU A 119 -17.97 12.58 -15.25
N GLN A 120 -17.25 11.50 -15.49
CA GLN A 120 -17.81 10.16 -15.66
C GLN A 120 -17.73 9.31 -14.39
N LEU A 121 -17.09 9.82 -13.37
CA LEU A 121 -16.83 9.17 -12.11
C LEU A 121 -17.82 9.63 -11.03
N GLU A 122 -18.05 8.78 -10.05
CA GLU A 122 -18.80 9.11 -8.85
C GLU A 122 -18.02 10.09 -7.95
N ALA A 123 -18.72 10.76 -7.04
CA ALA A 123 -18.11 11.83 -6.22
C ALA A 123 -16.97 11.33 -5.32
N ASP A 124 -17.06 10.11 -4.79
CA ASP A 124 -15.99 9.47 -4.01
C ASP A 124 -14.82 9.07 -4.90
N GLU A 125 -15.08 8.57 -6.11
CA GLU A 125 -14.05 8.24 -7.09
C GLU A 125 -13.27 9.47 -7.55
N ILE A 126 -13.96 10.59 -7.75
CA ILE A 126 -13.30 11.88 -8.03
C ILE A 126 -12.45 12.33 -6.83
N ALA A 127 -12.95 12.10 -5.60
CA ALA A 127 -12.18 12.43 -4.39
C ALA A 127 -10.90 11.59 -4.27
N ASP A 128 -10.93 10.33 -4.69
CA ASP A 128 -9.76 9.44 -4.73
C ASP A 128 -8.69 9.93 -5.73
N LEU A 129 -9.12 10.55 -6.85
CA LEU A 129 -8.21 11.13 -7.85
C LEU A 129 -7.75 12.55 -7.51
N ALA A 130 -8.47 13.28 -6.68
CA ALA A 130 -8.25 14.69 -6.42
C ALA A 130 -6.84 15.05 -5.93
N PRO A 131 -6.14 14.25 -5.09
CA PRO A 131 -4.77 14.52 -4.69
C PRO A 131 -3.78 14.58 -5.87
N ASP A 132 -4.05 13.82 -6.94
CA ASP A 132 -3.19 13.73 -8.12
C ASP A 132 -3.50 14.78 -9.19
N LEU A 133 -4.69 15.43 -9.09
CA LEU A 133 -5.15 16.40 -10.08
C LEU A 133 -4.59 17.81 -9.81
N PRO A 134 -4.28 18.58 -10.85
CA PRO A 134 -3.96 20.01 -10.72
C PRO A 134 -5.13 20.79 -10.08
N GLN A 135 -4.83 21.77 -9.24
CA GLN A 135 -5.86 22.57 -8.55
C GLN A 135 -6.84 23.28 -9.51
N GLU A 136 -6.39 23.67 -10.69
CA GLU A 136 -7.22 24.28 -11.72
C GLU A 136 -8.26 23.29 -12.24
N VAL A 137 -7.84 22.05 -12.49
CA VAL A 137 -8.73 20.95 -12.94
C VAL A 137 -9.79 20.64 -11.87
N ILE A 138 -9.39 20.56 -10.60
CA ILE A 138 -10.35 20.33 -9.51
C ILE A 138 -11.42 21.43 -9.48
N GLN A 139 -11.06 22.71 -9.69
CA GLN A 139 -12.02 23.80 -9.75
C GLN A 139 -12.98 23.68 -10.93
N ASP A 140 -12.47 23.27 -12.08
CA ASP A 140 -13.29 23.08 -13.28
C ASP A 140 -14.24 21.89 -13.11
N VAL A 141 -13.79 20.78 -12.49
CA VAL A 141 -14.63 19.63 -12.11
C VAL A 141 -15.76 20.07 -11.16
N PHE A 142 -15.45 20.84 -10.12
CA PHE A 142 -16.49 21.37 -9.22
C PHE A 142 -17.53 22.24 -9.93
N GLN A 143 -17.18 22.90 -11.03
CA GLN A 143 -18.13 23.72 -11.81
C GLN A 143 -18.99 22.85 -12.74
N ALA A 144 -18.43 21.77 -13.26
CA ALA A 144 -19.07 20.85 -14.20
C ALA A 144 -20.13 19.97 -13.49
N LEU A 145 -19.86 19.53 -12.25
CA LEU A 145 -20.71 18.61 -11.50
C LEU A 145 -22.07 19.21 -11.11
N PRO A 146 -23.15 18.37 -11.06
CA PRO A 146 -24.42 18.69 -10.43
C PRO A 146 -24.26 19.16 -8.98
N VAL A 147 -25.24 19.88 -8.45
CA VAL A 147 -25.14 20.46 -7.08
C VAL A 147 -24.98 19.37 -6.02
N GLU A 148 -25.69 18.25 -6.17
CA GLU A 148 -25.67 17.14 -5.22
C GLU A 148 -24.30 16.46 -5.18
N GLU A 149 -23.77 16.04 -6.32
CA GLU A 149 -22.43 15.43 -6.45
C GLU A 149 -21.31 16.37 -6.02
N ARG A 150 -21.46 17.67 -6.28
CA ARG A 150 -20.52 18.69 -5.80
C ARG A 150 -20.45 18.78 -4.28
N GLU A 151 -21.59 18.65 -3.59
CA GLU A 151 -21.63 18.63 -2.12
C GLU A 151 -21.05 17.33 -1.56
N GLN A 152 -21.31 16.20 -2.21
CA GLN A 152 -20.70 14.91 -1.87
C GLN A 152 -19.18 14.94 -2.04
N LEU A 153 -18.69 15.41 -3.18
CA LEU A 153 -17.25 15.57 -3.42
C LEU A 153 -16.59 16.50 -2.38
N ARG A 154 -17.25 17.62 -2.05
CA ARG A 154 -16.75 18.51 -1.01
C ARG A 154 -16.72 17.83 0.36
N ALA A 155 -17.71 17.02 0.67
CA ALA A 155 -17.75 16.27 1.91
C ALA A 155 -16.63 15.22 1.94
N ALA A 156 -16.45 14.42 0.88
CA ALA A 156 -15.37 13.43 0.75
C ALA A 156 -13.99 14.08 0.94
N MET A 157 -13.71 15.15 0.21
CA MET A 157 -12.43 15.88 0.31
C MET A 157 -12.21 16.59 1.64
N SER A 158 -13.22 16.71 2.51
CA SER A 158 -13.07 17.33 3.84
C SER A 158 -12.53 16.39 4.89
N TYR A 159 -12.59 15.08 4.66
CA TYR A 159 -12.07 14.07 5.57
C TYR A 159 -10.55 13.92 5.43
N PRO A 160 -9.83 13.60 6.51
CA PRO A 160 -8.44 13.16 6.41
C PRO A 160 -8.33 11.88 5.58
N GLU A 161 -7.24 11.71 4.84
CA GLU A 161 -6.98 10.54 3.99
C GLU A 161 -7.01 9.19 4.75
N ASP A 162 -6.69 9.21 6.05
CA ASP A 162 -6.72 8.04 6.93
C ASP A 162 -8.07 7.82 7.65
N ALA A 163 -9.10 8.59 7.30
CA ALA A 163 -10.43 8.48 7.89
C ALA A 163 -11.38 7.66 7.01
N VAL A 164 -12.33 6.96 7.66
CA VAL A 164 -13.40 6.20 6.99
C VAL A 164 -14.20 7.07 6.02
N GLY A 165 -14.39 8.34 6.35
CA GLY A 165 -15.11 9.28 5.48
C GLY A 165 -14.45 9.52 4.12
N ALA A 166 -13.12 9.34 4.02
CA ALA A 166 -12.41 9.41 2.74
C ALA A 166 -12.58 8.13 1.89
N LEU A 167 -12.89 6.99 2.53
CA LEU A 167 -13.12 5.70 1.86
C LEU A 167 -14.61 5.47 1.52
N MET A 168 -15.47 6.43 1.85
CA MET A 168 -16.91 6.27 1.85
C MET A 168 -17.48 6.46 0.45
N ASP A 169 -18.33 5.51 0.03
CA ASP A 169 -19.22 5.58 -1.10
C ASP A 169 -20.55 6.24 -0.66
N PHE A 170 -21.02 7.21 -1.42
CA PHE A 170 -22.27 7.94 -1.13
C PHE A 170 -23.51 7.22 -1.63
N ASP A 171 -23.38 6.24 -2.51
CA ASP A 171 -24.50 5.51 -3.11
C ASP A 171 -25.09 4.47 -2.16
N ALA A 172 -25.55 4.96 -1.01
CA ALA A 172 -26.16 4.15 0.03
C ALA A 172 -27.69 4.14 -0.10
N ILE A 173 -28.26 3.00 -0.48
CA ILE A 173 -29.73 2.87 -0.51
C ILE A 173 -30.29 2.84 0.90
N SER A 174 -31.15 3.79 1.24
CA SER A 174 -31.82 3.84 2.53
C SER A 174 -33.35 3.83 2.42
N VAL A 175 -34.00 3.24 3.43
CA VAL A 175 -35.47 3.20 3.56
C VAL A 175 -35.85 3.47 5.02
N ARG A 176 -37.09 3.91 5.24
CA ARG A 176 -37.58 4.14 6.60
C ARG A 176 -38.13 2.86 7.22
N GLU A 177 -37.98 2.74 8.55
CA GLU A 177 -38.46 1.58 9.32
C GLU A 177 -39.99 1.36 9.21
N ASP A 178 -40.77 2.42 8.99
CA ASP A 178 -42.24 2.38 8.83
C ASP A 178 -42.69 1.95 7.43
N THR A 179 -41.78 1.71 6.49
CA THR A 179 -42.05 1.33 5.12
C THR A 179 -42.40 -0.18 5.04
N GLY A 180 -43.37 -0.53 4.16
CA GLY A 180 -43.72 -1.92 3.89
C GLY A 180 -42.72 -2.60 2.93
N VAL A 181 -42.46 -3.89 3.13
CA VAL A 181 -41.57 -4.73 2.31
C VAL A 181 -41.94 -4.66 0.82
N GLU A 182 -43.24 -4.69 0.50
CA GLU A 182 -43.73 -4.54 -0.87
C GLU A 182 -43.28 -3.21 -1.50
N THR A 183 -43.35 -2.13 -0.73
CA THR A 183 -42.93 -0.80 -1.21
C THR A 183 -41.45 -0.73 -1.49
N VAL A 184 -40.64 -1.32 -0.60
CA VAL A 184 -39.17 -1.40 -0.79
C VAL A 184 -38.86 -2.20 -2.06
N THR A 185 -39.49 -3.36 -2.24
CA THR A 185 -39.28 -4.18 -3.43
C THR A 185 -39.68 -3.45 -4.73
N ARG A 186 -40.75 -2.64 -4.66
CA ARG A 186 -41.21 -1.83 -5.82
C ARG A 186 -40.24 -0.66 -6.06
N TYR A 187 -39.66 -0.10 -5.01
CA TYR A 187 -38.65 0.96 -5.10
C TYR A 187 -37.39 0.46 -5.76
N LEU A 188 -36.85 -0.68 -5.31
CA LEU A 188 -35.63 -1.27 -5.88
C LEU A 188 -35.80 -1.63 -7.37
N ARG A 189 -36.99 -2.06 -7.80
CA ARG A 189 -37.30 -2.36 -9.21
C ARG A 189 -37.34 -1.12 -10.11
N ARG A 190 -37.18 0.09 -9.59
CA ARG A 190 -37.08 1.32 -10.39
C ARG A 190 -35.65 1.62 -10.83
N PHE A 191 -34.67 1.04 -10.14
CA PHE A 191 -33.30 1.11 -10.58
C PHE A 191 -33.12 0.18 -11.77
N ASP A 192 -32.49 0.63 -12.82
CA ASP A 192 -32.07 -0.21 -13.93
C ASP A 192 -30.99 -1.18 -13.46
N GLU A 193 -30.07 -0.70 -12.59
CA GLU A 193 -29.05 -1.46 -11.89
C GLU A 193 -28.88 -0.91 -10.46
N LEU A 194 -28.65 -1.79 -9.47
CA LEU A 194 -28.38 -1.35 -8.10
C LEU A 194 -26.90 -0.93 -8.00
N PRO A 195 -26.55 0.01 -7.10
CA PRO A 195 -25.17 0.34 -6.84
C PRO A 195 -24.32 -0.90 -6.57
N HIS A 196 -23.07 -0.88 -7.03
CA HIS A 196 -22.15 -2.01 -6.90
C HIS A 196 -22.07 -2.49 -5.44
N HIS A 197 -21.88 -3.80 -5.24
CA HIS A 197 -21.77 -4.41 -3.90
C HIS A 197 -22.95 -4.13 -2.95
N THR A 198 -24.16 -3.88 -3.47
CA THR A 198 -25.37 -3.75 -2.66
C THR A 198 -25.81 -5.11 -2.15
N ASP A 199 -25.50 -5.44 -0.90
CA ASP A 199 -25.90 -6.67 -0.19
C ASP A 199 -27.05 -6.42 0.79
N GLN A 200 -27.22 -5.18 1.23
CA GLN A 200 -28.22 -4.75 2.20
C GLN A 200 -28.70 -3.31 1.92
N ILE A 201 -29.86 -2.98 2.47
CA ILE A 201 -30.46 -1.65 2.44
C ILE A 201 -30.42 -1.09 3.85
N PHE A 202 -30.00 0.15 4.01
CA PHE A 202 -29.94 0.78 5.33
C PHE A 202 -31.30 1.27 5.77
N VAL A 203 -31.61 1.08 7.05
CA VAL A 203 -32.90 1.49 7.62
C VAL A 203 -32.68 2.68 8.52
N VAL A 204 -33.41 3.77 8.22
CA VAL A 204 -33.28 5.04 8.93
C VAL A 204 -34.61 5.50 9.53
N ASP A 205 -34.56 6.40 10.51
CA ASP A 205 -35.73 7.09 11.03
C ASP A 205 -36.07 8.35 10.19
N ARG A 206 -36.98 9.17 10.69
CA ARG A 206 -37.40 10.43 10.05
C ARG A 206 -36.34 11.52 10.05
N ASP A 207 -35.37 11.42 10.94
CA ASP A 207 -34.25 12.34 11.08
C ASP A 207 -32.98 11.80 10.36
N GLU A 208 -33.16 10.77 9.49
CA GLU A 208 -32.07 10.09 8.74
C GLU A 208 -31.06 9.37 9.64
N ARG A 209 -31.40 9.09 10.91
CA ARG A 209 -30.53 8.34 11.79
C ARG A 209 -30.64 6.84 11.54
N LEU A 210 -29.51 6.17 11.50
CA LEU A 210 -29.43 4.74 11.29
C LEU A 210 -30.15 3.98 12.42
N LYS A 211 -31.03 3.05 12.03
CA LYS A 211 -31.77 2.12 12.92
C LYS A 211 -31.38 0.67 12.73
N GLY A 212 -30.85 0.32 11.57
CA GLY A 212 -30.45 -1.04 11.23
C GLY A 212 -30.22 -1.20 9.74
N ALA A 213 -30.20 -2.45 9.29
CA ALA A 213 -30.10 -2.77 7.89
C ALA A 213 -31.06 -3.91 7.53
N LEU A 214 -31.50 -3.95 6.29
CA LEU A 214 -32.30 -5.02 5.71
C LEU A 214 -31.48 -5.73 4.64
N PRO A 215 -30.87 -6.88 4.96
CA PRO A 215 -30.17 -7.69 3.97
C PRO A 215 -31.09 -8.07 2.81
N LEU A 216 -30.61 -8.00 1.57
CA LEU A 216 -31.38 -8.39 0.38
C LEU A 216 -31.87 -9.85 0.49
N SER A 217 -31.09 -10.73 1.08
CA SER A 217 -31.48 -12.12 1.34
C SER A 217 -32.72 -12.22 2.24
N ARG A 218 -32.87 -11.36 3.25
CA ARG A 218 -34.06 -11.28 4.08
C ARG A 218 -35.24 -10.64 3.36
N LEU A 219 -34.99 -9.57 2.60
CA LEU A 219 -36.02 -8.91 1.82
C LEU A 219 -36.73 -9.91 0.86
N ILE A 220 -35.94 -10.74 0.19
CA ILE A 220 -36.46 -11.72 -0.81
C ILE A 220 -37.34 -12.79 -0.17
N VAL A 221 -37.04 -13.22 1.04
CA VAL A 221 -37.80 -14.30 1.73
C VAL A 221 -38.87 -13.78 2.69
N SER A 222 -39.00 -12.47 2.87
CA SER A 222 -40.01 -11.87 3.76
C SER A 222 -41.37 -11.74 3.11
N GLU A 223 -42.41 -11.79 3.93
CA GLU A 223 -43.79 -11.56 3.48
C GLU A 223 -43.98 -10.09 3.11
N LEU A 224 -44.66 -9.83 1.98
CA LEU A 224 -44.82 -8.49 1.40
C LEU A 224 -45.60 -7.53 2.29
N GLU A 225 -46.48 -8.05 3.16
CA GLU A 225 -47.33 -7.28 4.06
C GLU A 225 -46.60 -6.81 5.33
N GLN A 226 -45.39 -7.29 5.56
CA GLN A 226 -44.58 -6.90 6.74
C GLN A 226 -43.99 -5.54 6.57
N ASN A 227 -43.71 -4.85 7.70
CA ASN A 227 -42.93 -3.61 7.71
C ASN A 227 -41.44 -3.90 7.88
N VAL A 228 -40.62 -3.06 7.28
CA VAL A 228 -39.15 -3.12 7.35
C VAL A 228 -38.65 -3.22 8.79
N GLY A 229 -39.19 -2.46 9.73
CA GLY A 229 -38.82 -2.48 11.14
C GLY A 229 -38.98 -3.84 11.84
N LYS A 230 -39.80 -4.77 11.28
CA LYS A 230 -39.94 -6.14 11.81
C LYS A 230 -38.97 -7.14 11.23
N VAL A 231 -38.49 -6.87 10.01
CA VAL A 231 -37.62 -7.79 9.24
C VAL A 231 -36.16 -7.35 9.22
N MET A 232 -35.87 -6.11 9.52
CA MET A 232 -34.52 -5.56 9.58
C MET A 232 -33.65 -6.24 10.67
N VAL A 233 -32.35 -6.05 10.57
CA VAL A 233 -31.37 -6.34 11.62
C VAL A 233 -31.05 -5.03 12.32
N SER A 234 -31.31 -4.96 13.63
CA SER A 234 -31.10 -3.70 14.40
C SER A 234 -29.65 -3.54 14.90
N GLU A 235 -28.95 -4.66 15.11
CA GLU A 235 -27.55 -4.64 15.52
C GLU A 235 -26.66 -4.81 14.29
N VAL A 236 -26.23 -3.68 13.70
CA VAL A 236 -25.37 -3.63 12.51
C VAL A 236 -24.05 -3.02 12.93
N VAL A 237 -22.96 -3.58 12.40
CA VAL A 237 -21.63 -2.96 12.51
C VAL A 237 -21.68 -1.63 11.80
N THR A 238 -21.48 -0.55 12.55
CA THR A 238 -21.58 0.82 12.05
C THR A 238 -20.24 1.50 12.19
N LEU A 239 -19.81 2.20 11.16
CA LEU A 239 -18.57 2.97 11.13
C LEU A 239 -18.89 4.45 11.32
N GLN A 240 -18.03 5.20 12.01
CA GLN A 240 -18.12 6.65 12.05
C GLN A 240 -17.22 7.25 10.98
N SER A 241 -17.67 8.33 10.34
CA SER A 241 -16.90 8.99 9.27
C SER A 241 -15.51 9.48 9.74
N GLY A 242 -15.35 9.77 11.05
CA GLY A 242 -14.08 10.16 11.65
C GLY A 242 -13.21 9.00 12.15
N ASP A 243 -13.68 7.76 12.09
CA ASP A 243 -12.89 6.59 12.49
C ASP A 243 -11.72 6.40 11.51
N LYS A 244 -10.69 5.66 11.94
CA LYS A 244 -9.57 5.35 11.05
C LYS A 244 -9.94 4.27 10.04
N THR A 245 -9.50 4.41 8.81
CA THR A 245 -9.66 3.42 7.74
C THR A 245 -9.19 2.02 8.16
N GLN A 246 -8.11 1.93 8.98
CA GLN A 246 -7.62 0.68 9.52
C GLN A 246 -8.62 -0.04 10.44
N ASP A 247 -9.42 0.71 11.19
CA ASP A 247 -10.45 0.15 12.09
C ASP A 247 -11.60 -0.43 11.25
N ALA A 248 -11.96 0.25 10.15
CA ALA A 248 -12.91 -0.28 9.17
C ALA A 248 -12.39 -1.58 8.54
N ALA A 249 -11.15 -1.62 8.06
CA ALA A 249 -10.54 -2.81 7.49
C ALA A 249 -10.55 -3.99 8.48
N THR A 250 -10.24 -3.73 9.75
CA THR A 250 -10.30 -4.73 10.82
C THR A 250 -11.73 -5.22 11.08
N ALA A 251 -12.74 -4.33 10.99
CA ALA A 251 -14.13 -4.71 11.16
C ALA A 251 -14.61 -5.60 9.99
N PHE A 252 -14.26 -5.25 8.75
CA PHE A 252 -14.59 -6.04 7.56
C PHE A 252 -13.99 -7.45 7.63
N GLU A 253 -12.70 -7.56 7.96
CA GLU A 253 -12.03 -8.85 8.12
C GLU A 253 -12.67 -9.70 9.24
N ARG A 254 -12.89 -9.07 10.40
CA ARG A 254 -13.40 -9.80 11.59
C ARG A 254 -14.82 -10.30 11.44
N TYR A 255 -15.69 -9.51 10.82
CA TYR A 255 -17.13 -9.80 10.72
C TYR A 255 -17.55 -10.31 9.34
N GLY A 256 -16.62 -10.36 8.35
CA GLY A 256 -16.90 -10.83 6.99
C GLY A 256 -17.93 -9.93 6.28
N LEU A 257 -17.77 -8.61 6.41
CA LEU A 257 -18.72 -7.64 5.85
C LEU A 257 -18.52 -7.52 4.34
N VAL A 258 -19.62 -7.30 3.61
CA VAL A 258 -19.62 -6.92 2.20
C VAL A 258 -19.80 -5.41 2.08
N SER A 259 -20.69 -4.83 2.90
CA SER A 259 -20.84 -3.39 3.08
C SER A 259 -21.08 -3.03 4.54
N ALA A 260 -20.78 -1.80 4.94
CA ALA A 260 -21.06 -1.27 6.26
C ALA A 260 -21.56 0.18 6.17
N PRO A 261 -22.61 0.56 6.94
CA PRO A 261 -23.08 1.95 6.97
C PRO A 261 -22.08 2.85 7.68
N VAL A 262 -21.92 4.06 7.12
CA VAL A 262 -21.15 5.15 7.74
C VAL A 262 -22.09 6.19 8.28
N VAL A 263 -21.87 6.64 9.51
CA VAL A 263 -22.66 7.67 10.16
C VAL A 263 -21.79 8.84 10.58
N ASP A 264 -22.43 10.00 10.70
CA ASP A 264 -21.83 11.20 11.30
C ASP A 264 -21.85 11.14 12.84
N GLU A 265 -21.32 12.18 13.51
CA GLU A 265 -21.33 12.31 14.97
C GLU A 265 -22.75 12.34 15.57
N GLN A 266 -23.77 12.67 14.77
CA GLN A 266 -25.18 12.71 15.17
C GLN A 266 -25.91 11.37 14.95
N GLY A 267 -25.22 10.40 14.36
CA GLY A 267 -25.74 9.08 14.01
C GLY A 267 -26.60 9.05 12.75
N LYS A 268 -26.52 10.08 11.90
CA LYS A 268 -27.16 10.10 10.59
C LYS A 268 -26.34 9.28 9.59
N LEU A 269 -27.02 8.55 8.73
CA LEU A 269 -26.40 7.84 7.62
C LEU A 269 -25.86 8.87 6.62
N VAL A 270 -24.54 8.81 6.36
CA VAL A 270 -23.86 9.69 5.41
C VAL A 270 -23.32 8.96 4.19
N GLY A 271 -23.19 7.63 4.26
CA GLY A 271 -22.73 6.78 3.17
C GLY A 271 -22.53 5.35 3.63
N ARG A 272 -21.74 4.62 2.87
CA ARG A 272 -21.34 3.23 3.18
C ARG A 272 -19.87 3.02 2.82
N VAL A 273 -19.27 2.00 3.38
CA VAL A 273 -18.00 1.45 2.89
C VAL A 273 -18.28 0.07 2.33
N THR A 274 -17.66 -0.27 1.22
CA THR A 274 -17.79 -1.55 0.53
C THR A 274 -16.50 -2.37 0.61
N VAL A 275 -16.60 -3.68 0.41
CA VAL A 275 -15.46 -4.60 0.59
C VAL A 275 -14.32 -4.37 -0.40
N ASP A 276 -14.62 -3.97 -1.62
CA ASP A 276 -13.64 -3.61 -2.66
C ASP A 276 -12.76 -2.45 -2.21
N LYS A 277 -13.35 -1.34 -1.76
CA LYS A 277 -12.61 -0.18 -1.22
C LYS A 277 -11.70 -0.57 -0.03
N VAL A 278 -12.17 -1.48 0.82
CA VAL A 278 -11.37 -2.00 1.94
C VAL A 278 -10.22 -2.88 1.45
N VAL A 279 -10.45 -3.73 0.46
CA VAL A 279 -9.41 -4.58 -0.14
C VAL A 279 -8.34 -3.73 -0.80
N ASP A 280 -8.73 -2.69 -1.54
CA ASP A 280 -7.78 -1.77 -2.18
C ASP A 280 -6.95 -1.00 -1.15
N PHE A 281 -7.58 -0.52 -0.07
CA PHE A 281 -6.86 0.09 1.04
C PHE A 281 -5.85 -0.87 1.69
N ILE A 282 -6.23 -2.12 1.96
CA ILE A 282 -5.33 -3.12 2.55
C ILE A 282 -4.16 -3.41 1.62
N ARG A 283 -4.42 -3.54 0.32
CA ARG A 283 -3.41 -3.79 -0.71
C ARG A 283 -2.42 -2.64 -0.80
N SER A 284 -2.91 -1.42 -1.04
CA SER A 284 -2.09 -0.21 -1.16
C SER A 284 -1.22 0.00 0.08
N LYS A 285 -1.82 -0.13 1.28
CA LYS A 285 -1.10 -0.01 2.54
C LYS A 285 -0.01 -1.07 2.70
N SER A 286 -0.29 -2.33 2.34
CA SER A 286 0.69 -3.42 2.43
C SER A 286 1.86 -3.22 1.47
N GLU A 287 1.59 -2.76 0.25
CA GLU A 287 2.61 -2.41 -0.74
C GLU A 287 3.47 -1.23 -0.26
N GLY A 288 2.85 -0.16 0.24
CA GLY A 288 3.54 0.99 0.81
C GLY A 288 4.42 0.63 2.01
N GLU A 289 3.94 -0.22 2.93
CA GLU A 289 4.73 -0.69 4.07
C GLU A 289 5.99 -1.46 3.63
N LEU A 290 5.89 -2.29 2.58
CA LEU A 290 7.04 -3.03 2.03
C LEU A 290 8.08 -2.09 1.43
N LEU A 291 7.67 -1.12 0.64
CA LEU A 291 8.55 -0.12 0.02
C LEU A 291 9.21 0.76 1.09
N THR A 292 8.44 1.22 2.07
CA THR A 292 8.93 2.05 3.17
C THR A 292 9.96 1.33 4.03
N GLN A 293 9.78 0.03 4.32
CA GLN A 293 10.77 -0.79 5.03
C GLN A 293 12.08 -0.90 4.25
N ALA A 294 12.02 -0.94 2.92
CA ALA A 294 13.20 -0.94 2.05
C ALA A 294 13.82 0.46 1.87
N GLY A 295 13.18 1.52 2.39
CA GLY A 295 13.64 2.90 2.25
C GLY A 295 13.31 3.51 0.88
N LEU A 296 12.30 2.98 0.22
CA LEU A 296 11.71 3.52 -0.99
C LEU A 296 10.45 4.31 -0.64
N ARG A 297 10.03 5.19 -1.53
CA ARG A 297 8.73 5.86 -1.41
C ARG A 297 7.64 4.96 -2.00
N GLU A 298 6.42 5.14 -1.55
CA GLU A 298 5.25 4.41 -2.00
C GLU A 298 4.99 4.57 -3.51
N GLU A 299 5.46 5.65 -4.11
CA GLU A 299 5.25 6.02 -5.50
C GLU A 299 6.41 5.61 -6.44
N GLU A 300 7.11 4.50 -6.22
CA GLU A 300 8.20 4.10 -7.12
C GLU A 300 7.73 3.13 -8.22
N ASP A 301 7.59 3.61 -9.45
CA ASP A 301 7.38 2.79 -10.63
C ASP A 301 8.70 2.15 -11.11
N VAL A 302 8.66 0.84 -11.37
CA VAL A 302 9.80 0.06 -11.90
C VAL A 302 10.34 0.63 -13.22
N PHE A 303 9.46 1.22 -14.03
CA PHE A 303 9.78 1.84 -15.32
C PHE A 303 9.97 3.36 -15.25
N SER A 304 10.10 3.92 -14.05
CA SER A 304 10.36 5.34 -13.88
C SER A 304 11.71 5.75 -14.50
N SER A 305 11.87 7.05 -14.81
CA SER A 305 13.14 7.55 -15.35
C SER A 305 14.28 7.37 -14.34
N VAL A 306 15.49 7.12 -14.85
CA VAL A 306 16.71 6.99 -14.02
C VAL A 306 16.85 8.15 -13.04
N TRP A 307 16.55 9.37 -13.47
CA TRP A 307 16.66 10.54 -12.60
C TRP A 307 15.60 10.59 -11.49
N ALA A 308 14.38 10.14 -11.77
CA ALA A 308 13.33 10.01 -10.77
C ALA A 308 13.72 8.98 -9.69
N SER A 309 14.18 7.78 -10.10
CA SER A 309 14.66 6.74 -9.18
C SER A 309 15.88 7.20 -8.35
N VAL A 310 16.82 7.94 -8.96
CA VAL A 310 17.95 8.53 -8.21
C VAL A 310 17.45 9.49 -7.14
N LYS A 311 16.55 10.41 -7.48
CA LYS A 311 15.98 11.40 -6.55
C LYS A 311 15.21 10.72 -5.42
N ASN A 312 14.51 9.63 -5.71
CA ASN A 312 13.72 8.87 -4.74
C ASN A 312 14.61 8.19 -3.69
N ARG A 313 15.76 7.63 -4.11
CA ARG A 313 16.71 6.88 -3.25
C ARG A 313 17.78 7.77 -2.62
N TRP A 314 18.00 8.97 -3.12
CA TRP A 314 19.12 9.84 -2.71
C TRP A 314 19.14 10.10 -1.20
N TRP A 315 18.00 10.51 -0.64
CA TRP A 315 17.95 10.87 0.77
C TRP A 315 18.29 9.69 1.68
N TRP A 316 17.78 8.53 1.31
CA TRP A 316 18.05 7.29 2.05
C TRP A 316 19.50 6.85 1.99
N LEU A 317 20.11 6.94 0.82
CA LEU A 317 21.53 6.67 0.63
C LEU A 317 22.41 7.67 1.39
N ALA A 318 22.01 8.94 1.48
CA ALA A 318 22.72 9.95 2.26
C ALA A 318 22.69 9.61 3.77
N ILE A 319 21.56 9.19 4.32
CA ILE A 319 21.45 8.73 5.71
C ILE A 319 22.35 7.51 5.94
N ASN A 320 22.31 6.52 5.04
CA ASN A 320 23.17 5.34 5.12
C ASN A 320 24.66 5.70 5.08
N LEU A 321 25.04 6.67 4.27
CA LEU A 321 26.43 7.16 4.25
C LEU A 321 26.83 7.76 5.59
N VAL A 322 25.99 8.58 6.20
CA VAL A 322 26.25 9.17 7.51
C VAL A 322 26.40 8.08 8.58
N THR A 323 25.51 7.09 8.62
CA THR A 323 25.60 5.99 9.59
C THR A 323 26.84 5.14 9.38
N ALA A 324 27.24 4.87 8.13
CA ALA A 324 28.48 4.18 7.81
C ALA A 324 29.73 4.96 8.23
N LEU A 325 29.71 6.30 8.09
CA LEU A 325 30.79 7.16 8.58
C LEU A 325 30.92 7.10 10.11
N VAL A 326 29.81 7.03 10.85
CA VAL A 326 29.83 6.85 12.31
C VAL A 326 30.48 5.52 12.67
N ALA A 327 30.07 4.43 12.04
CA ALA A 327 30.64 3.10 12.25
C ALA A 327 32.15 3.09 11.91
N SER A 328 32.56 3.75 10.83
CA SER A 328 33.97 3.93 10.46
C SER A 328 34.80 4.69 11.52
N ARG A 329 34.21 5.70 12.17
CA ARG A 329 34.88 6.41 13.28
C ARG A 329 35.08 5.53 14.52
N VAL A 330 34.12 4.64 14.81
CA VAL A 330 34.29 3.64 15.86
C VAL A 330 35.46 2.72 15.53
N LEU A 331 35.56 2.22 14.28
CA LEU A 331 36.71 1.42 13.84
C LEU A 331 38.05 2.14 14.00
N GLY A 332 38.13 3.39 13.57
CA GLY A 332 39.36 4.19 13.70
C GLY A 332 39.83 4.37 15.14
N ALA A 333 38.91 4.40 16.12
CA ALA A 333 39.28 4.48 17.54
C ALA A 333 40.00 3.21 18.04
N PHE A 334 39.88 2.07 17.35
CA PHE A 334 40.51 0.81 17.70
C PHE A 334 41.60 0.36 16.71
N GLU A 335 42.11 1.26 15.88
CA GLU A 335 43.15 0.99 14.86
C GLU A 335 44.35 0.23 15.45
N HIS A 336 44.87 0.66 16.57
CA HIS A 336 46.01 0.04 17.26
C HIS A 336 45.71 -1.44 17.67
N SER A 337 44.49 -1.74 18.06
CA SER A 337 44.09 -3.13 18.43
C SER A 337 43.98 -4.00 17.20
N ILE A 338 43.50 -3.44 16.07
CA ILE A 338 43.41 -4.12 14.79
C ILE A 338 44.80 -4.41 14.22
N GLU A 339 45.74 -3.46 14.31
CA GLU A 339 47.13 -3.64 13.88
C GLU A 339 47.80 -4.80 14.62
N LYS A 340 47.61 -4.91 15.93
CA LYS A 340 48.17 -5.99 16.75
C LYS A 340 47.57 -7.35 16.44
N LEU A 341 46.31 -7.42 16.06
CA LEU A 341 45.58 -8.65 15.74
C LEU A 341 44.71 -8.50 14.51
N VAL A 342 45.30 -8.65 13.33
CA VAL A 342 44.64 -8.51 12.02
C VAL A 342 43.39 -9.42 11.86
N ALA A 343 43.36 -10.56 12.58
CA ALA A 343 42.20 -11.45 12.61
C ALA A 343 40.90 -10.73 13.01
N LEU A 344 40.98 -9.64 13.82
CA LEU A 344 39.83 -8.85 14.22
C LEU A 344 39.13 -8.23 13.00
N ALA A 345 39.89 -7.71 12.05
CA ALA A 345 39.38 -7.11 10.84
C ALA A 345 38.55 -8.12 9.99
N ALA A 346 39.00 -9.38 9.93
CA ALA A 346 38.31 -10.43 9.16
C ALA A 346 37.01 -10.91 9.86
N LEU A 347 36.94 -10.78 11.19
CA LEU A 347 35.80 -11.29 11.98
C LEU A 347 34.71 -10.21 12.24
N MET A 348 35.05 -8.92 12.13
CA MET A 348 34.12 -7.82 12.35
C MET A 348 32.83 -7.90 11.52
N PRO A 349 32.90 -8.15 10.18
CA PRO A 349 31.69 -8.19 9.36
C PRO A 349 30.69 -9.27 9.80
N ILE A 350 31.19 -10.35 10.39
CA ILE A 350 30.33 -11.45 10.87
C ILE A 350 29.51 -11.00 12.07
N VAL A 351 30.15 -10.32 13.04
CA VAL A 351 29.45 -9.83 14.25
C VAL A 351 28.42 -8.78 13.89
N ALA A 352 28.80 -7.80 13.06
CA ALA A 352 27.89 -6.74 12.62
C ALA A 352 26.74 -7.28 11.78
N GLY A 353 27.02 -8.09 10.75
CA GLY A 353 26.01 -8.64 9.84
C GLY A 353 24.95 -9.51 10.54
N ILE A 354 25.38 -10.38 11.46
CA ILE A 354 24.42 -11.20 12.23
C ILE A 354 23.60 -10.33 13.20
N GLY A 355 24.21 -9.32 13.82
CA GLY A 355 23.52 -8.36 14.67
C GLY A 355 22.44 -7.59 13.89
N GLY A 356 22.78 -7.04 12.73
CA GLY A 356 21.87 -6.34 11.85
C GLY A 356 20.68 -7.21 11.39
N ASN A 357 20.96 -8.43 10.96
CA ASN A 357 19.90 -9.37 10.55
C ASN A 357 18.95 -9.72 11.72
N SER A 358 19.49 -9.99 12.91
CA SER A 358 18.67 -10.28 14.10
C SER A 358 17.82 -9.07 14.49
N GLY A 359 18.38 -7.87 14.43
CA GLY A 359 17.65 -6.64 14.69
C GLY A 359 16.51 -6.40 13.71
N ASN A 360 16.74 -6.63 12.42
CA ASN A 360 15.70 -6.52 11.39
C ASN A 360 14.58 -7.56 11.58
N GLN A 361 14.90 -8.80 11.98
CA GLN A 361 13.88 -9.80 12.31
C GLN A 361 13.00 -9.34 13.49
N THR A 362 13.60 -8.76 14.52
CA THR A 362 12.85 -8.21 15.66
C THR A 362 11.97 -7.04 15.25
N ILE A 363 12.50 -6.09 14.43
CA ILE A 363 11.72 -4.97 13.90
C ILE A 363 10.50 -5.46 13.13
N THR A 364 10.70 -6.35 12.15
CA THR A 364 9.61 -6.88 11.32
C THR A 364 8.51 -7.50 12.18
N LEU A 365 8.88 -8.26 13.22
CA LEU A 365 7.92 -8.84 14.15
C LEU A 365 7.15 -7.76 14.93
N ILE A 366 7.85 -6.74 15.44
CA ILE A 366 7.24 -5.67 16.25
C ILE A 366 6.34 -4.78 15.39
N VAL A 367 6.81 -4.33 14.20
CA VAL A 367 6.04 -3.48 13.28
C VAL A 367 4.75 -4.21 12.88
N ARG A 368 4.84 -5.48 12.47
CA ARG A 368 3.66 -6.29 12.14
C ARG A 368 2.68 -6.41 13.33
N SER A 369 3.21 -6.67 14.53
CA SER A 369 2.35 -6.83 15.71
C SER A 369 1.66 -5.51 16.11
N VAL A 370 2.30 -4.39 15.87
CA VAL A 370 1.71 -3.05 16.05
C VAL A 370 0.63 -2.78 15.00
N ALA A 371 0.89 -3.07 13.72
CA ALA A 371 -0.07 -2.92 12.63
C ALA A 371 -1.36 -3.75 12.86
N LEU A 372 -1.21 -4.96 13.43
CA LEU A 372 -2.34 -5.82 13.80
C LEU A 372 -3.03 -5.44 15.12
N GLY A 373 -2.60 -4.34 15.78
CA GLY A 373 -3.15 -3.95 17.08
C GLY A 373 -2.89 -4.93 18.24
N GLN A 374 -1.98 -5.89 18.05
CA GLN A 374 -1.68 -6.94 19.04
C GLN A 374 -0.78 -6.43 20.17
N VAL A 375 -0.07 -5.32 19.96
CA VAL A 375 0.86 -4.74 20.93
C VAL A 375 0.31 -3.46 21.50
N GLN A 376 0.02 -3.47 22.78
CA GLN A 376 -0.32 -2.30 23.57
C GLN A 376 0.92 -1.70 24.22
N ARG A 377 0.91 -0.39 24.48
CA ARG A 377 2.06 0.36 25.03
C ARG A 377 2.59 -0.15 26.36
N ASP A 378 1.72 -0.74 27.19
CA ASP A 378 2.03 -1.32 28.49
C ASP A 378 2.77 -2.67 28.39
N GLN A 379 2.73 -3.33 27.24
CA GLN A 379 3.38 -4.63 27.00
C GLN A 379 4.84 -4.52 26.56
N ALA A 380 5.35 -3.33 26.28
CA ALA A 380 6.72 -3.08 25.81
C ALA A 380 7.79 -3.78 26.67
N LYS A 381 7.65 -3.77 28.00
CA LYS A 381 8.60 -4.45 28.93
C LYS A 381 8.60 -5.97 28.76
N LYS A 382 7.44 -6.57 28.55
CA LYS A 382 7.31 -8.02 28.34
C LYS A 382 7.92 -8.44 27.01
N LEU A 383 7.65 -7.66 25.96
CA LEU A 383 8.24 -7.86 24.63
C LEU A 383 9.76 -7.74 24.67
N LEU A 384 10.27 -6.69 25.29
CA LEU A 384 11.71 -6.49 25.44
C LEU A 384 12.37 -7.65 26.21
N ALA A 385 11.76 -8.12 27.30
CA ALA A 385 12.29 -9.24 28.08
C ALA A 385 12.28 -10.55 27.26
N LYS A 386 11.22 -10.79 26.47
CA LYS A 386 11.13 -11.94 25.56
C LYS A 386 12.21 -11.88 24.49
N GLU A 387 12.31 -10.78 23.75
CA GLU A 387 13.28 -10.65 22.66
C GLU A 387 14.73 -10.67 23.16
N LEU A 388 14.98 -10.09 24.34
CA LEU A 388 16.28 -10.17 24.98
C LEU A 388 16.64 -11.63 25.36
N GLY A 389 15.68 -12.41 25.88
CA GLY A 389 15.84 -13.84 26.16
C GLY A 389 16.16 -14.65 24.91
N VAL A 390 15.43 -14.41 23.81
CA VAL A 390 15.68 -15.05 22.51
C VAL A 390 17.08 -14.69 21.99
N SER A 391 17.45 -13.42 22.06
CA SER A 391 18.75 -12.93 21.55
C SER A 391 19.93 -13.43 22.39
N LEU A 392 19.80 -13.54 23.71
CA LEU A 392 20.82 -14.12 24.55
C LEU A 392 21.03 -15.62 24.28
N LEU A 393 19.95 -16.39 24.10
CA LEU A 393 20.05 -17.79 23.74
C LEU A 393 20.71 -17.98 22.35
N ASN A 394 20.23 -17.26 21.34
CA ASN A 394 20.82 -17.30 20.00
C ASN A 394 22.28 -16.81 20.02
N GLY A 395 22.58 -15.78 20.80
CA GLY A 395 23.93 -15.25 21.00
C GLY A 395 24.88 -16.28 21.58
N LEU A 396 24.45 -17.01 22.60
CA LEU A 396 25.26 -18.10 23.17
C LEU A 396 25.45 -19.25 22.19
N ILE A 397 24.40 -19.69 21.48
CA ILE A 397 24.48 -20.80 20.53
C ILE A 397 25.39 -20.43 19.35
N TRP A 398 25.00 -19.36 18.59
CA TRP A 398 25.74 -18.99 17.40
C TRP A 398 27.08 -18.29 17.69
N GLY A 399 27.14 -17.56 18.80
CA GLY A 399 28.40 -16.98 19.30
C GLY A 399 29.41 -18.07 19.67
N SER A 400 28.95 -19.16 20.35
CA SER A 400 29.83 -20.29 20.67
C SER A 400 30.28 -21.04 19.40
N ALA A 401 29.39 -21.25 18.44
CA ALA A 401 29.73 -21.83 17.16
C ALA A 401 30.80 -20.99 16.43
N LEU A 402 30.60 -19.67 16.35
CA LEU A 402 31.58 -18.75 15.76
C LEU A 402 32.87 -18.69 16.56
N GLY A 403 32.80 -18.71 17.90
CA GLY A 403 33.95 -18.79 18.79
C GLY A 403 34.80 -20.05 18.58
N LEU A 404 34.15 -21.22 18.38
CA LEU A 404 34.84 -22.48 18.03
C LEU A 404 35.50 -22.38 16.64
N ILE A 405 34.84 -21.81 15.65
CA ILE A 405 35.40 -21.57 14.31
C ILE A 405 36.63 -20.64 14.42
N ALA A 406 36.51 -19.53 15.16
CA ALA A 406 37.61 -18.63 15.37
C ALA A 406 38.82 -19.28 16.10
N TYR A 407 38.52 -20.13 17.09
CA TYR A 407 39.54 -20.94 17.77
C TYR A 407 40.22 -21.89 16.78
N TRP A 408 39.45 -22.62 15.97
CA TRP A 408 40.01 -23.55 14.99
C TRP A 408 40.89 -22.84 13.95
N LEU A 409 40.48 -21.69 13.46
CA LEU A 409 41.23 -20.91 12.44
C LEU A 409 42.50 -20.26 13.01
N TYR A 410 42.41 -19.67 14.20
CA TYR A 410 43.48 -18.82 14.75
C TYR A 410 44.21 -19.44 15.94
N GLN A 411 43.80 -20.64 16.40
CA GLN A 411 44.40 -21.41 17.52
C GLN A 411 44.54 -20.59 18.84
N LYS A 412 43.64 -19.62 19.08
CA LYS A 412 43.58 -18.77 20.26
C LYS A 412 42.25 -18.93 20.98
N VAL A 413 42.26 -19.59 22.16
CA VAL A 413 41.06 -19.78 22.98
C VAL A 413 40.43 -18.44 23.39
N SER A 414 41.25 -17.48 23.77
CA SER A 414 40.79 -16.14 24.18
C SER A 414 40.05 -15.42 23.05
N LEU A 415 40.46 -15.57 21.79
CA LEU A 415 39.74 -15.01 20.64
C LEU A 415 38.38 -15.63 20.49
N GLY A 416 38.28 -16.94 20.64
CA GLY A 416 36.98 -17.67 20.58
C GLY A 416 36.00 -17.20 21.67
N LEU A 417 36.50 -17.00 22.91
CA LEU A 417 35.66 -16.50 24.00
C LEU A 417 35.20 -15.05 23.76
N VAL A 418 36.10 -14.20 23.28
CA VAL A 418 35.75 -12.81 22.92
C VAL A 418 34.71 -12.76 21.81
N MET A 419 34.83 -13.63 20.79
CA MET A 419 33.82 -13.74 19.73
C MET A 419 32.45 -14.16 20.26
N THR A 420 32.41 -15.17 21.13
CA THR A 420 31.17 -15.61 21.77
C THR A 420 30.50 -14.50 22.57
N ALA A 421 31.28 -13.78 23.39
CA ALA A 421 30.78 -12.69 24.20
C ALA A 421 30.31 -11.50 23.32
N ALA A 422 31.10 -11.11 22.32
CA ALA A 422 30.79 -10.02 21.41
C ALA A 422 29.50 -10.28 20.64
N MET A 423 29.35 -11.48 20.08
CA MET A 423 28.14 -11.90 19.36
C MET A 423 26.91 -11.85 20.27
N THR A 424 27.02 -12.41 21.47
CA THR A 424 25.91 -12.43 22.44
C THR A 424 25.47 -11.02 22.82
N LEU A 425 26.42 -10.14 23.11
CA LEU A 425 26.13 -8.75 23.47
C LEU A 425 25.59 -7.93 22.29
N ASN A 426 26.10 -8.17 21.08
CA ASN A 426 25.58 -7.48 19.89
C ASN A 426 24.16 -7.92 19.54
N LEU A 427 23.84 -9.19 19.67
CA LEU A 427 22.46 -9.68 19.50
C LEU A 427 21.53 -9.11 20.56
N ALA A 428 21.98 -8.99 21.83
CA ALA A 428 21.19 -8.33 22.86
C ALA A 428 20.96 -6.84 22.55
N LEU A 429 21.98 -6.13 22.04
CA LEU A 429 21.83 -4.75 21.56
C LEU A 429 20.85 -4.65 20.40
N ALA A 430 20.90 -5.60 19.46
CA ALA A 430 19.97 -5.69 18.33
C ALA A 430 18.54 -5.86 18.79
N ALA A 431 18.28 -6.72 19.79
CA ALA A 431 16.95 -6.89 20.36
C ALA A 431 16.44 -5.63 21.04
N ILE A 432 17.28 -4.96 21.82
CA ILE A 432 16.92 -3.70 22.47
C ILE A 432 16.55 -2.64 21.43
N ALA A 433 17.38 -2.45 20.43
CA ALA A 433 17.14 -1.50 19.35
C ALA A 433 15.89 -1.87 18.53
N GLY A 434 15.75 -3.15 18.16
CA GLY A 434 14.65 -3.67 17.36
C GLY A 434 13.27 -3.54 18.02
N VAL A 435 13.21 -3.55 19.37
CA VAL A 435 11.97 -3.29 20.11
C VAL A 435 11.76 -1.80 20.36
N LEU A 436 12.79 -1.10 20.81
CA LEU A 436 12.64 0.30 21.28
C LEU A 436 12.44 1.29 20.14
N ILE A 437 13.07 1.08 18.97
CA ILE A 437 12.97 2.03 17.85
C ILE A 437 11.54 2.12 17.34
N PRO A 438 10.85 1.02 16.91
CA PRO A 438 9.48 1.10 16.44
C PRO A 438 8.52 1.68 17.49
N LEU A 439 8.64 1.25 18.75
CA LEU A 439 7.78 1.74 19.82
C LEU A 439 8.00 3.24 20.12
N THR A 440 9.24 3.74 19.93
CA THR A 440 9.55 5.15 20.10
C THR A 440 8.97 5.98 18.96
N LEU A 441 9.12 5.54 17.71
CA LEU A 441 8.52 6.20 16.54
C LEU A 441 7.00 6.30 16.69
N MET A 442 6.34 5.19 17.08
CA MET A 442 4.91 5.19 17.37
C MET A 442 4.51 6.16 18.49
N ARG A 443 5.36 6.33 19.52
CA ARG A 443 5.09 7.31 20.59
C ARG A 443 5.12 8.74 20.09
N PHE A 444 5.92 9.05 19.08
CA PHE A 444 5.98 10.36 18.43
C PHE A 444 4.99 10.52 17.28
N GLY A 445 4.05 9.58 17.09
CA GLY A 445 3.06 9.64 16.03
C GLY A 445 3.66 9.44 14.63
N ARG A 446 4.84 8.79 14.55
CA ARG A 446 5.49 8.45 13.29
C ARG A 446 5.27 6.98 12.98
N ASP A 447 5.26 6.65 11.69
CA ASP A 447 5.19 5.28 11.23
C ASP A 447 6.38 4.46 11.79
N PRO A 448 6.13 3.36 12.53
CA PRO A 448 7.17 2.50 13.09
C PRO A 448 7.99 1.77 12.01
N ALA A 449 7.49 1.60 10.79
CA ALA A 449 8.22 1.01 9.66
C ALA A 449 9.30 1.98 9.13
N LEU A 450 9.04 3.28 9.22
CA LEU A 450 9.86 4.32 8.59
C LEU A 450 11.27 4.37 9.19
N GLY A 451 12.26 3.92 8.43
CA GLY A 451 13.66 4.05 8.80
C GLY A 451 14.15 3.13 9.93
N SER A 452 13.28 2.31 10.51
CA SER A 452 13.64 1.44 11.62
C SER A 452 14.79 0.49 11.27
N SER A 453 14.81 -0.06 10.06
CA SER A 453 15.86 -0.97 9.58
C SER A 453 17.24 -0.31 9.54
N VAL A 454 17.34 0.92 8.99
CA VAL A 454 18.61 1.65 8.93
C VAL A 454 19.09 2.07 10.32
N MET A 455 18.18 2.50 11.19
CA MET A 455 18.52 2.85 12.57
C MET A 455 19.10 1.66 13.34
N VAL A 456 18.48 0.48 13.20
CA VAL A 456 18.97 -0.75 13.84
C VAL A 456 20.32 -1.15 13.27
N THR A 457 20.45 -1.15 11.93
CA THR A 457 21.74 -1.48 11.29
C THR A 457 22.84 -0.53 11.77
N ALA A 458 22.59 0.77 11.84
CA ALA A 458 23.55 1.75 12.34
C ALA A 458 23.97 1.49 13.80
N ILE A 459 23.01 1.12 14.66
CA ILE A 459 23.27 0.80 16.07
C ILE A 459 24.02 -0.52 16.21
N THR A 460 23.63 -1.55 15.45
CA THR A 460 24.26 -2.88 15.53
C THR A 460 25.66 -2.89 14.93
N ASP A 461 25.91 -2.13 13.87
CA ASP A 461 27.23 -2.01 13.26
C ASP A 461 28.17 -1.22 14.19
N SER A 462 27.78 0.00 14.56
CA SER A 462 28.62 0.84 15.44
C SER A 462 28.81 0.20 16.82
N GLY A 463 27.72 -0.29 17.42
CA GLY A 463 27.74 -0.94 18.72
C GLY A 463 28.42 -2.31 18.69
N GLY A 464 28.21 -3.09 17.63
CA GLY A 464 28.85 -4.38 17.41
C GLY A 464 30.36 -4.25 17.26
N PHE A 465 30.83 -3.28 16.46
CA PHE A 465 32.28 -2.96 16.38
C PHE A 465 32.83 -2.49 17.71
N PHE A 466 32.13 -1.58 18.39
CA PHE A 466 32.58 -1.09 19.70
C PHE A 466 32.67 -2.22 20.73
N ILE A 467 31.68 -3.09 20.84
CA ILE A 467 31.64 -4.22 21.76
C ILE A 467 32.76 -5.21 21.42
N PHE A 468 32.85 -5.62 20.15
CA PHE A 468 33.82 -6.62 19.74
C PHE A 468 35.27 -6.12 19.91
N LEU A 469 35.59 -4.95 19.38
CA LEU A 469 36.93 -4.38 19.47
C LEU A 469 37.28 -3.94 20.89
N GLY A 470 36.30 -3.45 21.67
CA GLY A 470 36.48 -3.13 23.08
C GLY A 470 36.85 -4.38 23.90
N LEU A 471 36.12 -5.47 23.74
CA LEU A 471 36.43 -6.75 24.38
C LEU A 471 37.80 -7.29 23.91
N ALA A 472 38.07 -7.21 22.61
CA ALA A 472 39.35 -7.62 22.07
C ALA A 472 40.52 -6.79 22.64
N THR A 473 40.39 -5.48 22.78
CA THR A 473 41.41 -4.59 23.37
C THR A 473 41.68 -4.95 24.83
N ILE A 474 40.63 -5.29 25.59
CA ILE A 474 40.77 -5.62 27.02
C ILE A 474 41.39 -7.00 27.24
N PHE A 475 41.02 -7.99 26.42
CA PHE A 475 41.38 -9.40 26.70
C PHE A 475 42.41 -10.00 25.75
N LEU A 476 42.74 -9.36 24.63
CA LEU A 476 43.62 -9.93 23.59
C LEU A 476 44.84 -9.04 23.26
N VAL A 477 44.76 -7.73 23.51
CA VAL A 477 45.75 -6.73 23.18
C VAL A 477 46.39 -6.15 24.41
#